data_a164898360617559d08537fed6071bf7
#
_entry.id   a164898360617559d08537fed6071bf7
#
_cell.length_a   1.000
_cell.length_b   1.000
_cell.length_c   1.000
_cell.angle_alpha   90.00
_cell.angle_beta   90.00
_cell.angle_gamma   90.00
#
_symmetry.space_group_name_H-M   'P 1'
#
loop_
_entity.id
_entity.type
_entity.pdbx_description
1 polymer ?
#
loop_
_entity_poly.entity_id
_entity_poly.type
_entity_poly.pdbx_seq_one_letter_code
_entity_poly.pdbx_strand_id
1 'polypeptide(L)'
;LLHALALWVWHVPTLFNAVLVNRFVHDLQHITFLATALLFWSALFEERRTAQQGAGIVYLFTTTIHTGVLGALITFASRPWYSAYMNTPASWGLTALEDQQLGGLIMWVPGSLVYVGVALYLLARWINASERPLADH
;
A
#
# COMPACT_ATOMS: atom_id res chain seq x y z
N LEU A 1 -9.54 -5.30 2.61
CA LEU A 1 -8.86 -6.60 2.78
C LEU A 1 -8.24 -7.13 1.49
N LEU A 2 -8.95 -7.14 0.34
CA LEU A 2 -8.43 -7.69 -0.93
C LEU A 2 -7.14 -7.01 -1.38
N HIS A 3 -7.05 -5.68 -1.28
CA HIS A 3 -5.84 -4.94 -1.65
C HIS A 3 -4.65 -5.29 -0.76
N ALA A 4 -4.87 -5.39 0.55
CA ALA A 4 -3.83 -5.83 1.48
C ALA A 4 -3.36 -7.26 1.16
N LEU A 5 -4.30 -8.18 0.92
CA LEU A 5 -3.98 -9.56 0.54
C LEU A 5 -3.16 -9.61 -0.75
N ALA A 6 -3.55 -8.85 -1.78
CA ALA A 6 -2.81 -8.78 -3.04
C ALA A 6 -1.36 -8.29 -2.81
N LEU A 7 -1.18 -7.22 -2.00
CA LEU A 7 0.15 -6.73 -1.66
C LEU A 7 1.01 -7.82 -1.00
N TRP A 8 0.52 -8.48 0.03
CA TRP A 8 1.28 -9.51 0.73
C TRP A 8 1.60 -10.72 -0.14
N VAL A 9 0.61 -11.22 -0.89
CA VAL A 9 0.78 -12.40 -1.76
C VAL A 9 1.84 -12.14 -2.83
N TRP A 10 1.79 -10.99 -3.50
CA TRP A 10 2.75 -10.65 -4.56
C TRP A 10 4.17 -10.36 -4.05
N HIS A 11 4.34 -10.07 -2.77
CA HIS A 11 5.67 -9.90 -2.15
C HIS A 11 6.25 -11.18 -1.56
N VAL A 12 5.54 -12.32 -1.65
CA VAL A 12 6.13 -13.63 -1.34
C VAL A 12 7.28 -13.90 -2.32
N PRO A 13 8.49 -14.29 -1.85
CA PRO A 13 9.69 -14.40 -2.70
C PRO A 13 9.51 -15.24 -3.97
N THR A 14 8.79 -16.34 -3.91
CA THR A 14 8.53 -17.20 -5.07
C THR A 14 7.71 -16.49 -6.15
N LEU A 15 6.65 -15.80 -5.78
CA LEU A 15 5.81 -15.05 -6.72
C LEU A 15 6.52 -13.82 -7.24
N PHE A 16 7.21 -13.08 -6.38
CA PHE A 16 7.99 -11.92 -6.78
C PHE A 16 9.07 -12.27 -7.81
N ASN A 17 9.81 -13.36 -7.57
CA ASN A 17 10.79 -13.85 -8.55
C ASN A 17 10.12 -14.27 -9.88
N ALA A 18 8.95 -14.90 -9.82
CA ALA A 18 8.20 -15.28 -11.04
C ALA A 18 7.76 -14.07 -11.87
N VAL A 19 7.38 -12.97 -11.21
CA VAL A 19 7.05 -11.67 -11.85
C VAL A 19 8.22 -11.14 -12.69
N LEU A 20 9.45 -11.28 -12.21
CA LEU A 20 10.63 -10.76 -12.88
C LEU A 20 11.05 -11.56 -14.13
N VAL A 21 10.63 -12.82 -14.22
CA VAL A 21 11.05 -13.72 -15.33
C VAL A 21 9.89 -14.08 -16.27
N ASN A 22 8.64 -13.84 -15.89
CA ASN A 22 7.46 -14.22 -16.67
C ASN A 22 6.54 -13.02 -16.89
N ARG A 23 6.42 -12.59 -18.15
CA ARG A 23 5.61 -11.44 -18.53
C ARG A 23 4.13 -11.60 -18.18
N PHE A 24 3.55 -12.79 -18.35
CA PHE A 24 2.15 -13.02 -18.00
C PHE A 24 1.92 -12.85 -16.49
N VAL A 25 2.82 -13.36 -15.65
CA VAL A 25 2.75 -13.20 -14.19
C VAL A 25 2.91 -11.74 -13.79
N HIS A 26 3.81 -11.01 -14.46
CA HIS A 26 3.98 -9.58 -14.28
C HIS A 26 2.70 -8.79 -14.61
N ASP A 27 2.10 -9.05 -15.76
CA ASP A 27 0.87 -8.38 -16.16
C ASP A 27 -0.29 -8.71 -15.20
N LEU A 28 -0.39 -9.95 -14.74
CA LEU A 28 -1.37 -10.38 -13.75
C LEU A 28 -1.19 -9.65 -12.41
N GLN A 29 0.05 -9.47 -11.95
CA GLN A 29 0.36 -8.69 -10.76
C GLN A 29 -0.17 -7.26 -10.89
N HIS A 30 0.14 -6.58 -11.99
CA HIS A 30 -0.31 -5.21 -12.23
C HIS A 30 -1.83 -5.09 -12.32
N ILE A 31 -2.49 -6.01 -13.00
CA ILE A 31 -3.96 -6.05 -13.09
C ILE A 31 -4.58 -6.24 -11.70
N THR A 32 -4.06 -7.17 -10.91
CA THR A 32 -4.59 -7.40 -9.55
C THR A 32 -4.35 -6.22 -8.62
N PHE A 33 -3.19 -5.56 -8.69
CA PHE A 33 -2.94 -4.34 -7.93
C PHE A 33 -3.89 -3.22 -8.32
N LEU A 34 -4.05 -2.97 -9.61
CA LEU A 34 -4.96 -1.94 -10.10
C LEU A 34 -6.41 -2.22 -9.71
N ALA A 35 -6.89 -3.44 -9.97
CA ALA A 35 -8.27 -3.82 -9.66
C ALA A 35 -8.58 -3.71 -8.16
N THR A 36 -7.70 -4.24 -7.30
CA THR A 36 -7.89 -4.18 -5.85
C THR A 36 -7.72 -2.77 -5.29
N ALA A 37 -6.85 -1.94 -5.88
CA ALA A 37 -6.71 -0.53 -5.52
C ALA A 37 -7.97 0.27 -5.91
N LEU A 38 -8.51 0.07 -7.12
CA LEU A 38 -9.76 0.71 -7.55
C LEU A 38 -10.93 0.35 -6.63
N LEU A 39 -11.07 -0.93 -6.27
CA LEU A 39 -12.07 -1.38 -5.31
C LEU A 39 -11.87 -0.77 -3.90
N PHE A 40 -10.62 -0.63 -3.49
CA PHE A 40 -10.27 0.00 -2.21
C PHE A 40 -10.69 1.47 -2.20
N TRP A 41 -10.27 2.23 -3.20
CA TRP A 41 -10.53 3.66 -3.27
C TRP A 41 -11.99 3.98 -3.55
N SER A 42 -12.68 3.21 -4.41
CA SER A 42 -14.12 3.40 -4.64
C SER A 42 -14.93 3.18 -3.37
N ALA A 43 -14.63 2.11 -2.62
CA ALA A 43 -15.29 1.84 -1.34
C ALA A 43 -15.02 2.93 -0.28
N LEU A 44 -13.87 3.59 -0.35
CA LEU A 44 -13.50 4.65 0.60
C LEU A 44 -14.21 5.98 0.27
N PHE A 45 -14.33 6.31 -1.03
CA PHE A 45 -14.91 7.58 -1.49
C PHE A 45 -16.41 7.51 -1.79
N GLU A 46 -17.04 6.34 -1.68
CA GLU A 46 -18.48 6.22 -1.78
C GLU A 46 -19.14 7.14 -0.74
N GLU A 47 -20.15 7.94 -1.18
CA GLU A 47 -20.88 8.84 -0.29
C GLU A 47 -21.58 8.04 0.82
N ARG A 48 -20.98 8.05 2.00
CA ARG A 48 -21.51 7.34 3.16
C ARG A 48 -22.06 8.33 4.18
N ARG A 49 -23.12 7.91 4.86
CA ARG A 49 -23.69 8.63 6.01
C ARG A 49 -22.59 8.86 7.06
N THR A 50 -22.68 9.95 7.82
CA THR A 50 -21.68 10.39 8.81
C THR A 50 -21.20 9.27 9.74
N ALA A 51 -22.08 8.34 10.13
CA ALA A 51 -21.72 7.17 10.96
C ALA A 51 -20.74 6.19 10.26
N GLN A 52 -20.67 6.20 8.94
CA GLN A 52 -19.77 5.31 8.17
C GLN A 52 -18.42 5.95 7.86
N GLN A 53 -18.27 7.26 8.10
CA GLN A 53 -17.00 7.96 7.87
C GLN A 53 -15.91 7.50 8.85
N GLY A 54 -16.27 7.22 10.10
CA GLY A 54 -15.37 6.64 11.09
C GLY A 54 -14.82 5.28 10.67
N ALA A 55 -15.66 4.42 10.07
CA ALA A 55 -15.22 3.13 9.54
C ALA A 55 -14.21 3.27 8.39
N GLY A 56 -14.36 4.29 7.54
CA GLY A 56 -13.41 4.61 6.47
C GLY A 56 -12.03 4.98 7.02
N ILE A 57 -11.97 5.76 8.10
CA ILE A 57 -10.72 6.14 8.77
C ILE A 57 -10.02 4.90 9.36
N VAL A 58 -10.76 4.03 10.05
CA VAL A 58 -10.21 2.77 10.59
C VAL A 58 -9.70 1.86 9.47
N TYR A 59 -10.41 1.80 8.36
CA TYR A 59 -10.01 1.01 7.19
C TYR A 59 -8.72 1.53 6.55
N LEU A 60 -8.59 2.86 6.40
CA LEU A 60 -7.36 3.50 5.96
C LEU A 60 -6.20 3.24 6.91
N PHE A 61 -6.41 3.43 8.19
CA PHE A 61 -5.40 3.21 9.23
C PHE A 61 -4.88 1.77 9.22
N THR A 62 -5.79 0.80 9.18
CA THR A 62 -5.43 -0.62 9.08
C THR A 62 -4.61 -0.91 7.82
N THR A 63 -5.00 -0.34 6.67
CA THR A 63 -4.27 -0.52 5.41
C THR A 63 -2.88 0.12 5.48
N THR A 64 -2.75 1.30 6.07
CA THR A 64 -1.46 1.98 6.28
C THR A 64 -0.53 1.13 7.14
N ILE A 65 -1.03 0.51 8.21
CA ILE A 65 -0.24 -0.41 9.04
C ILE A 65 0.25 -1.61 8.22
N HIS A 66 -0.62 -2.28 7.49
CA HIS A 66 -0.24 -3.46 6.69
C HIS A 66 0.83 -3.15 5.65
N THR A 67 0.65 -2.05 4.90
CA THR A 67 1.64 -1.63 3.89
C THR A 67 2.93 -1.16 4.54
N GLY A 68 2.85 -0.44 5.66
CA GLY A 68 3.99 0.00 6.44
C GLY A 68 4.82 -1.16 7.00
N VAL A 69 4.15 -2.17 7.58
CA VAL A 69 4.82 -3.39 8.07
C VAL A 69 5.53 -4.12 6.95
N LEU A 70 4.87 -4.33 5.80
CA LEU A 70 5.50 -4.99 4.65
C LEU A 70 6.71 -4.21 4.14
N GLY A 71 6.57 -2.89 3.95
CA GLY A 71 7.67 -2.03 3.52
C GLY A 71 8.83 -2.02 4.51
N ALA A 72 8.53 -1.96 5.82
CA ALA A 72 9.55 -2.03 6.86
C ALA A 72 10.28 -3.37 6.86
N LEU A 73 9.58 -4.49 6.73
CA LEU A 73 10.19 -5.81 6.66
C LEU A 73 11.17 -5.93 5.48
N ILE A 74 10.82 -5.37 4.32
CA ILE A 74 11.68 -5.36 3.13
C ILE A 74 12.88 -4.43 3.34
N THR A 75 12.65 -3.23 3.90
CA THR A 75 13.67 -2.21 4.14
C THR A 75 14.70 -2.64 5.18
N PHE A 76 14.26 -3.29 6.25
CA PHE A 76 15.14 -3.72 7.34
C PHE A 76 15.60 -5.17 7.22
N ALA A 77 15.38 -5.81 6.07
CA ALA A 77 15.88 -7.14 5.82
C ALA A 77 17.42 -7.18 5.92
N SER A 78 17.95 -8.17 6.63
CA SER A 78 19.40 -8.38 6.78
C SER A 78 20.03 -9.19 5.64
N ARG A 79 19.22 -9.71 4.73
CA ARG A 79 19.64 -10.51 3.57
C ARG A 79 18.65 -10.32 2.41
N PRO A 80 19.07 -10.49 1.16
CA PRO A 80 18.16 -10.46 0.02
C PRO A 80 17.12 -11.58 0.11
N TRP A 81 15.85 -11.23 -0.09
CA TRP A 81 14.75 -12.20 -0.16
C TRP A 81 14.51 -12.69 -1.58
N TYR A 82 14.85 -11.85 -2.56
CA TYR A 82 14.54 -12.06 -3.97
C TYR A 82 15.79 -12.49 -4.72
N SER A 83 15.89 -13.79 -5.02
CA SER A 83 17.06 -14.39 -5.67
C SER A 83 17.28 -13.88 -7.10
N ALA A 84 16.24 -13.38 -7.75
CA ALA A 84 16.35 -12.82 -9.09
C ALA A 84 17.30 -11.60 -9.15
N TYR A 85 17.38 -10.80 -8.09
CA TYR A 85 18.29 -9.66 -8.01
C TYR A 85 19.76 -10.06 -7.79
N MET A 86 20.02 -11.24 -7.23
CA MET A 86 21.39 -11.67 -6.90
C MET A 86 22.27 -11.89 -8.13
N ASN A 87 21.64 -12.17 -9.27
CA ASN A 87 22.34 -12.43 -10.55
C ASN A 87 22.26 -11.24 -11.53
N THR A 88 21.66 -10.13 -11.12
CA THR A 88 21.53 -8.94 -11.96
C THR A 88 22.75 -8.05 -11.73
N PRO A 89 23.46 -7.59 -12.79
CA PRO A 89 24.52 -6.63 -12.63
C PRO A 89 24.01 -5.37 -11.92
N ALA A 90 24.80 -4.83 -11.00
CA ALA A 90 24.49 -3.61 -10.26
C ALA A 90 24.49 -2.39 -11.21
N SER A 91 23.41 -2.22 -11.96
CA SER A 91 23.25 -1.13 -12.94
C SER A 91 23.38 0.26 -12.32
N TRP A 92 23.07 0.36 -11.01
CA TRP A 92 23.09 1.60 -10.24
C TRP A 92 24.16 1.63 -9.15
N GLY A 93 25.09 0.67 -9.16
CA GLY A 93 26.15 0.57 -8.12
C GLY A 93 25.65 0.07 -6.76
N LEU A 94 24.40 -0.40 -6.67
CA LEU A 94 23.81 -0.96 -5.46
C LEU A 94 24.01 -2.48 -5.41
N THR A 95 24.20 -3.01 -4.21
CA THR A 95 24.11 -4.45 -3.99
C THR A 95 22.63 -4.91 -4.05
N ALA A 96 22.40 -6.20 -4.26
CA ALA A 96 21.03 -6.76 -4.27
C ALA A 96 20.24 -6.47 -2.97
N LEU A 97 20.93 -6.38 -1.83
CA LEU A 97 20.33 -6.03 -0.56
C LEU A 97 19.94 -4.54 -0.50
N GLU A 98 20.85 -3.66 -0.91
CA GLU A 98 20.58 -2.21 -0.93
C GLU A 98 19.46 -1.85 -1.90
N ASP A 99 19.40 -2.49 -3.07
CA ASP A 99 18.32 -2.31 -4.04
C ASP A 99 16.96 -2.77 -3.46
N GLN A 100 16.93 -3.93 -2.83
CA GLN A 100 15.74 -4.42 -2.12
C GLN A 100 15.29 -3.45 -1.00
N GLN A 101 16.22 -2.99 -0.17
CA GLN A 101 15.95 -2.07 0.93
C GLN A 101 15.44 -0.73 0.41
N LEU A 102 16.03 -0.21 -0.66
CA LEU A 102 15.58 1.02 -1.32
C LEU A 102 14.16 0.84 -1.90
N GLY A 103 13.88 -0.29 -2.55
CA GLY A 103 12.54 -0.62 -3.04
C GLY A 103 11.49 -0.63 -1.91
N GLY A 104 11.82 -1.24 -0.78
CA GLY A 104 10.99 -1.23 0.43
C GLY A 104 10.74 0.19 0.97
N LEU A 105 11.78 1.02 1.00
CA LEU A 105 11.69 2.40 1.45
C LEU A 105 10.80 3.24 0.53
N ILE A 106 10.96 3.12 -0.79
CA ILE A 106 10.13 3.81 -1.79
C ILE A 106 8.67 3.37 -1.70
N MET A 107 8.41 2.10 -1.47
CA MET A 107 7.05 1.59 -1.26
C MET A 107 6.44 2.16 0.03
N TRP A 108 7.19 2.17 1.12
CA TRP A 108 6.70 2.53 2.45
C TRP A 108 6.47 4.03 2.61
N VAL A 109 7.47 4.87 2.35
CA VAL A 109 7.42 6.29 2.70
C VAL A 109 6.42 7.06 1.83
N PRO A 110 6.51 7.05 0.49
CA PRO A 110 5.53 7.74 -0.35
C PRO A 110 4.10 7.19 -0.21
N GLY A 111 3.95 5.86 -0.11
CA GLY A 111 2.65 5.23 0.09
C GLY A 111 1.98 5.68 1.40
N SER A 112 2.72 5.71 2.49
CA SER A 112 2.22 6.17 3.79
C SER A 112 1.78 7.63 3.78
N LEU A 113 2.50 8.51 3.08
CA LEU A 113 2.13 9.92 2.95
C LEU A 113 0.77 10.11 2.27
N VAL A 114 0.48 9.33 1.23
CA VAL A 114 -0.82 9.37 0.55
C VAL A 114 -1.95 8.94 1.51
N TYR A 115 -1.79 7.83 2.20
CA TYR A 115 -2.79 7.35 3.15
C TYR A 115 -3.04 8.32 4.31
N VAL A 116 -1.97 8.90 4.88
CA VAL A 116 -2.08 9.91 5.94
C VAL A 116 -2.80 11.16 5.43
N GLY A 117 -2.46 11.66 4.25
CA GLY A 117 -3.13 12.81 3.65
C GLY A 117 -4.63 12.60 3.47
N VAL A 118 -5.03 11.43 2.95
CA VAL A 118 -6.46 11.09 2.79
C VAL A 118 -7.14 10.89 4.14
N ALA A 119 -6.47 10.28 5.12
CA ALA A 119 -7.01 10.11 6.47
C ALA A 119 -7.29 11.46 7.13
N LEU A 120 -6.36 12.41 7.03
CA LEU A 120 -6.55 13.78 7.54
C LEU A 120 -7.69 14.51 6.84
N TYR A 121 -7.80 14.37 5.52
CA TYR A 121 -8.92 14.92 4.75
C TYR A 121 -10.27 14.38 5.22
N LEU A 122 -10.40 13.06 5.39
CA LEU A 122 -11.62 12.43 5.86
C LEU A 122 -11.96 12.81 7.30
N LEU A 123 -10.95 12.92 8.17
CA LEU A 123 -11.10 13.36 9.54
C LEU A 123 -11.63 14.81 9.60
N ALA A 124 -11.05 15.72 8.82
CA ALA A 124 -11.52 17.10 8.74
C ALA A 124 -12.97 17.19 8.25
N ARG A 125 -13.33 16.41 7.22
CA ARG A 125 -14.72 16.32 6.75
C ARG A 125 -15.66 15.82 7.84
N TRP A 126 -15.27 14.81 8.58
CA TRP A 126 -16.08 14.22 9.65
C TRP A 126 -16.32 15.21 10.80
N ILE A 127 -15.29 15.93 11.24
CA ILE A 127 -15.41 16.97 12.27
C ILE A 127 -16.37 18.06 11.81
N ASN A 128 -16.16 18.62 10.61
CA ASN A 128 -17.02 19.68 10.06
C ASN A 128 -18.49 19.25 9.88
N ALA A 129 -18.73 17.99 9.56
CA ALA A 129 -20.08 17.44 9.46
C ALA A 129 -20.76 17.28 10.81
N SER A 130 -20.00 17.04 11.88
CA SER A 130 -20.50 16.89 13.25
C SER A 130 -20.84 18.24 13.92
N GLU A 131 -20.25 19.35 13.46
CA GLU A 131 -20.49 20.70 14.02
C GLU A 131 -21.73 21.40 13.41
N ARG A 132 -22.20 20.99 12.23
CA ARG A 132 -23.34 21.63 11.54
C ARG A 132 -24.72 21.51 12.22
N PRO A 133 -25.07 20.47 13.01
CA PRO A 133 -26.40 20.36 13.63
C PRO A 133 -26.68 21.38 14.74
N LEU A 134 -25.69 22.13 15.23
CA LEU A 134 -25.85 23.06 16.36
C LEU A 134 -26.10 24.52 15.93
N ALA A 135 -26.03 24.84 14.64
CA ALA A 135 -26.18 26.20 14.13
C ALA A 135 -27.61 26.55 13.65
N ASP A 136 -28.52 25.56 13.55
CA ASP A 136 -29.88 25.74 13.03
C ASP A 136 -30.98 25.67 14.10
N HIS A 137 -30.64 25.94 15.40
CA HIS A 137 -31.64 26.05 16.50
C HIS A 137 -31.56 27.38 17.21
#